data_05a188b627912c45177e6a42ed51f3d0
#
_entry.id   05a188b627912c45177e6a42ed51f3d0
#
_cell.length_a   1.000
_cell.length_b   1.000
_cell.length_c   1.000
_cell.angle_alpha   90.00
_cell.angle_beta   90.00
_cell.angle_gamma   90.00
#
_symmetry.space_group_name_H-M   'P 1'
#
loop_
_entity.id
_entity.type
_entity.pdbx_description
1 polymer ?
#
loop_
_entity_poly.entity_id
_entity_poly.type
_entity_poly.pdbx_seq_one_letter_code
_entity_poly.pdbx_strand_id
1 'polypeptide(L)'
;VSISAHTDCLKWQRPEYSKILSDNSGGETDYSKRPSEDFARSLVEYLDEDNNKLIVETTTSWCFVGEGLRLSMELFGPEYSMFVNTLDPDLKVFFSRKVTGTEGEDLVEKQNAESGGMPVVSNEAEVYGYTAENRHMVESFLAGKRPEENFDDGLEVTYLLMAAYMSAEQGKTIK
;
A
#
# COMPACT_ATOMS: atom_id res chain seq x y z
N VAL A 1 -11.06 -19.44 5.17
CA VAL A 1 -10.70 -18.00 5.20
C VAL A 1 -11.96 -17.18 5.46
N SER A 2 -11.88 -16.18 6.30
CA SER A 2 -12.96 -15.21 6.48
C SER A 2 -12.39 -13.80 6.49
N ILE A 3 -13.15 -12.83 5.97
CA ILE A 3 -12.73 -11.43 5.88
C ILE A 3 -13.83 -10.47 6.30
N SER A 4 -13.47 -9.52 7.15
CA SER A 4 -14.28 -8.36 7.50
C SER A 4 -13.53 -7.11 7.05
N ALA A 5 -14.16 -6.27 6.26
CA ALA A 5 -13.53 -5.08 5.72
C ALA A 5 -14.44 -3.85 5.79
N HIS A 6 -13.79 -2.70 5.78
CA HIS A 6 -14.42 -1.38 5.68
C HIS A 6 -13.65 -0.55 4.67
N THR A 7 -14.35 0.07 3.75
CA THR A 7 -13.80 1.02 2.78
C THR A 7 -14.57 2.32 2.83
N ASP A 8 -13.90 3.43 2.64
CA ASP A 8 -14.54 4.74 2.64
C ASP A 8 -13.75 5.75 1.81
N CYS A 9 -14.39 6.84 1.44
CA CYS A 9 -13.76 8.02 0.85
C CYS A 9 -13.78 9.15 1.90
N LEU A 10 -12.71 9.26 2.66
CA LEU A 10 -12.62 10.17 3.81
C LEU A 10 -12.21 11.59 3.44
N LYS A 11 -11.33 11.72 2.45
CA LYS A 11 -10.71 13.00 2.07
C LYS A 11 -11.12 13.45 0.67
N TRP A 12 -10.92 12.59 -0.33
CA TRP A 12 -10.97 13.01 -1.73
C TRP A 12 -12.38 13.28 -2.27
N GLN A 13 -13.44 12.88 -1.55
CA GLN A 13 -14.82 13.29 -1.85
C GLN A 13 -15.13 14.75 -1.44
N ARG A 14 -14.33 15.36 -0.58
CA ARG A 14 -14.57 16.73 -0.12
C ARG A 14 -14.24 17.71 -1.24
N PRO A 15 -15.09 18.75 -1.50
CA PRO A 15 -14.96 19.63 -2.67
C PRO A 15 -13.59 20.28 -2.83
N GLU A 16 -12.98 20.69 -1.73
CA GLU A 16 -11.67 21.33 -1.72
C GLU A 16 -10.55 20.39 -2.19
N TYR A 17 -10.64 19.09 -1.88
CA TYR A 17 -9.65 18.09 -2.30
C TYR A 17 -9.97 17.48 -3.65
N SER A 18 -11.24 17.19 -3.95
CA SER A 18 -11.64 16.68 -5.27
C SER A 18 -11.29 17.66 -6.39
N LYS A 19 -11.37 18.97 -6.11
CA LYS A 19 -10.93 20.02 -7.04
C LYS A 19 -9.44 19.90 -7.35
N ILE A 20 -8.58 19.66 -6.36
CA ILE A 20 -7.13 19.50 -6.56
C ILE A 20 -6.86 18.33 -7.51
N LEU A 21 -7.52 17.19 -7.31
CA LEU A 21 -7.36 16.04 -8.18
C LEU A 21 -7.86 16.30 -9.61
N SER A 22 -9.00 16.99 -9.73
CA SER A 22 -9.54 17.37 -11.04
C SER A 22 -8.61 18.34 -11.78
N ASP A 23 -8.08 19.32 -11.09
CA ASP A 23 -7.12 20.29 -11.66
C ASP A 23 -5.82 19.58 -12.09
N ASN A 24 -5.30 18.64 -11.30
CA ASN A 24 -4.10 17.86 -11.61
C ASN A 24 -4.29 16.92 -12.82
N SER A 25 -5.51 16.43 -13.04
CA SER A 25 -5.85 15.63 -14.24
C SER A 25 -6.14 16.48 -15.50
N GLY A 26 -5.92 17.80 -15.44
CA GLY A 26 -6.30 18.70 -16.52
C GLY A 26 -7.81 18.84 -16.74
N GLY A 27 -8.61 18.47 -15.75
CA GLY A 27 -10.07 18.48 -15.81
C GLY A 27 -10.70 17.24 -16.45
N GLU A 28 -9.90 16.24 -16.80
CA GLU A 28 -10.41 15.01 -17.43
C GLU A 28 -11.21 14.15 -16.45
N THR A 29 -10.89 14.22 -15.16
CA THR A 29 -11.51 13.40 -14.11
C THR A 29 -12.20 14.28 -13.07
N ASP A 30 -13.50 14.07 -12.91
CA ASP A 30 -14.30 14.75 -11.88
C ASP A 30 -14.52 13.81 -10.68
N TYR A 31 -13.62 13.88 -9.73
CA TYR A 31 -13.66 13.05 -8.51
C TYR A 31 -14.88 13.33 -7.61
N SER A 32 -15.54 14.48 -7.79
CA SER A 32 -16.76 14.78 -7.03
C SER A 32 -17.95 13.91 -7.45
N LYS A 33 -17.94 13.44 -8.71
CA LYS A 33 -19.00 12.58 -9.27
C LYS A 33 -18.74 11.09 -9.05
N ARG A 34 -17.48 10.69 -8.98
CA ARG A 34 -17.05 9.30 -8.81
C ARG A 34 -15.84 9.23 -7.88
N PRO A 35 -16.01 9.52 -6.60
CA PRO A 35 -14.91 9.37 -5.65
C PRO A 35 -14.57 7.88 -5.52
N SER A 36 -13.29 7.54 -5.72
CA SER A 36 -12.76 6.24 -5.30
C SER A 36 -12.55 6.24 -3.80
N GLU A 37 -12.59 5.07 -3.20
CA GLU A 37 -12.16 4.92 -1.81
C GLU A 37 -10.72 5.39 -1.65
N ASP A 38 -10.44 6.11 -0.58
CA ASP A 38 -9.10 6.56 -0.18
C ASP A 38 -8.66 5.95 1.15
N PHE A 39 -9.50 5.10 1.71
CA PHE A 39 -9.26 4.36 2.93
C PHE A 39 -9.86 2.96 2.83
N ALA A 40 -9.08 1.96 3.24
CA ALA A 40 -9.54 0.59 3.43
C ALA A 40 -8.89 -0.03 4.66
N ARG A 41 -9.67 -0.79 5.42
CA ARG A 41 -9.19 -1.61 6.54
C ARG A 41 -9.84 -2.97 6.49
N SER A 42 -9.07 -4.01 6.71
CA SER A 42 -9.59 -5.37 6.78
C SER A 42 -8.99 -6.18 7.91
N LEU A 43 -9.76 -7.15 8.37
CA LEU A 43 -9.36 -8.21 9.28
C LEU A 43 -9.63 -9.54 8.56
N VAL A 44 -8.58 -10.32 8.35
CA VAL A 44 -8.64 -11.61 7.67
C VAL A 44 -8.24 -12.70 8.65
N GLU A 45 -9.04 -13.76 8.71
CA GLU A 45 -8.70 -14.97 9.44
C GLU A 45 -8.37 -16.08 8.44
N TYR A 46 -7.16 -16.63 8.55
CA TYR A 46 -6.69 -17.80 7.82
C TYR A 46 -6.58 -19.01 8.73
N LEU A 47 -6.55 -20.18 8.14
CA LEU A 47 -6.08 -21.40 8.77
C LEU A 47 -4.87 -21.90 7.99
N ASP A 48 -3.81 -22.27 8.69
CA ASP A 48 -2.68 -22.95 8.09
C ASP A 48 -2.99 -24.43 7.80
N GLU A 49 -2.03 -25.18 7.27
CA GLU A 49 -2.17 -26.59 6.94
C GLU A 49 -2.46 -27.47 8.17
N ASP A 50 -2.05 -27.03 9.35
CA ASP A 50 -2.28 -27.69 10.64
C ASP A 50 -3.56 -27.22 11.35
N ASN A 51 -4.37 -26.39 10.68
CA ASN A 51 -5.56 -25.70 11.21
C ASN A 51 -5.27 -24.71 12.35
N ASN A 52 -4.07 -24.20 12.47
CA ASN A 52 -3.81 -23.08 13.37
C ASN A 52 -4.33 -21.80 12.75
N LYS A 53 -4.89 -20.94 13.60
CA LYS A 53 -5.44 -19.65 13.17
C LYS A 53 -4.32 -18.61 12.99
N LEU A 54 -4.33 -17.95 11.84
CA LEU A 54 -3.55 -16.74 11.57
C LEU A 54 -4.53 -15.57 11.40
N ILE A 55 -4.26 -14.46 12.07
CA ILE A 55 -5.05 -13.23 11.96
C ILE A 55 -4.19 -12.16 11.32
N VAL A 56 -4.69 -11.56 10.26
CA VAL A 56 -4.02 -10.49 9.52
C VAL A 56 -4.91 -9.24 9.53
N GLU A 57 -4.37 -8.15 10.01
CA GLU A 57 -4.99 -6.83 9.94
C GLU A 57 -4.27 -5.99 8.89
N THR A 58 -5.01 -5.37 7.98
CA THR A 58 -4.44 -4.48 6.97
C THR A 58 -5.11 -3.13 7.01
N THR A 59 -4.34 -2.07 6.76
CA THR A 59 -4.86 -0.72 6.55
C THR A 59 -4.14 -0.09 5.37
N THR A 60 -4.90 0.40 4.41
CA THR A 60 -4.40 1.13 3.25
C THR A 60 -5.08 2.48 3.17
N SER A 61 -4.34 3.54 2.90
CA SER A 61 -4.92 4.87 2.80
C SER A 61 -4.15 5.77 1.84
N TRP A 62 -4.89 6.44 0.96
CA TRP A 62 -4.43 7.53 0.12
C TRP A 62 -4.64 8.91 0.77
N CYS A 63 -5.31 8.97 1.91
CA CYS A 63 -5.54 10.21 2.66
C CYS A 63 -4.55 10.40 3.82
N PHE A 64 -3.60 9.50 3.97
CA PHE A 64 -2.52 9.65 4.95
C PHE A 64 -1.68 10.91 4.66
N VAL A 65 -1.46 11.71 5.70
CA VAL A 65 -0.60 12.89 5.64
C VAL A 65 0.62 12.63 6.50
N GLY A 66 1.79 12.62 5.88
CA GLY A 66 3.05 12.33 6.56
C GLY A 66 4.23 12.36 5.61
N GLU A 67 5.33 11.83 6.05
CA GLU A 67 6.61 11.79 5.37
C GLU A 67 6.62 10.66 4.34
N GLY A 68 6.37 10.92 3.06
CA GLY A 68 6.53 9.94 1.99
C GLY A 68 5.56 8.76 2.02
N LEU A 69 5.90 7.68 1.33
CA LEU A 69 5.11 6.44 1.34
C LEU A 69 5.42 5.62 2.59
N ARG A 70 4.43 5.46 3.43
CA ARG A 70 4.52 4.61 4.61
C ARG A 70 4.13 3.17 4.27
N LEU A 71 5.11 2.28 4.29
CA LEU A 71 4.88 0.84 4.36
C LEU A 71 5.39 0.36 5.72
N SER A 72 4.54 -0.27 6.49
CA SER A 72 4.93 -0.88 7.76
C SER A 72 4.26 -2.23 7.93
N MET A 73 4.96 -3.17 8.52
CA MET A 73 4.45 -4.50 8.81
C MET A 73 4.99 -4.95 10.15
N GLU A 74 4.12 -5.52 10.96
CA GLU A 74 4.46 -6.19 12.21
C GLU A 74 4.02 -7.65 12.12
N LEU A 75 4.91 -8.57 12.49
CA LEU A 75 4.64 -10.00 12.53
C LEU A 75 4.88 -10.49 13.96
N PHE A 76 3.92 -11.21 14.49
CA PHE A 76 3.99 -11.79 15.82
C PHE A 76 3.83 -13.31 15.72
N GLY A 77 4.87 -14.03 16.08
CA GLY A 77 4.85 -15.49 16.21
C GLY A 77 5.03 -15.91 17.67
N PRO A 78 4.90 -17.23 17.96
CA PRO A 78 5.00 -17.76 19.33
C PRO A 78 6.35 -17.46 20.01
N GLU A 79 7.42 -17.35 19.21
CA GLU A 79 8.79 -17.18 19.70
C GLU A 79 9.54 -16.02 19.02
N TYR A 80 8.85 -15.19 18.19
CA TYR A 80 9.46 -14.08 17.50
C TYR A 80 8.48 -12.92 17.29
N SER A 81 9.04 -11.74 17.10
CA SER A 81 8.36 -10.59 16.50
C SER A 81 9.28 -9.94 15.47
N MET A 82 8.70 -9.42 14.41
CA MET A 82 9.41 -8.69 13.36
C MET A 82 8.68 -7.38 13.09
N PHE A 83 9.46 -6.35 12.78
CA PHE A 83 8.92 -5.03 12.44
C PHE A 83 9.67 -4.45 11.26
N VAL A 84 8.92 -3.93 10.30
CA VAL A 84 9.44 -3.19 9.14
C VAL A 84 8.72 -1.86 9.03
N ASN A 85 9.48 -0.78 8.80
CA ASN A 85 8.93 0.55 8.58
C ASN A 85 9.80 1.32 7.58
N THR A 86 9.25 1.67 6.44
CA THR A 86 9.97 2.42 5.39
C THR A 86 10.17 3.90 5.72
N LEU A 87 9.50 4.42 6.75
CA LEU A 87 9.65 5.81 7.20
C LEU A 87 10.75 6.01 8.25
N ASP A 88 11.52 4.99 8.57
CA ASP A 88 12.62 5.09 9.52
C ASP A 88 13.98 4.84 8.87
N PRO A 89 14.35 5.57 7.79
CA PRO A 89 15.67 5.53 7.21
C PRO A 89 16.67 6.32 8.08
N ASP A 90 17.95 6.04 7.88
CA ASP A 90 19.04 6.70 8.59
C ASP A 90 19.15 8.20 8.28
N LEU A 91 18.70 8.64 7.12
CA LEU A 91 18.76 10.03 6.67
C LEU A 91 17.35 10.62 6.50
N LYS A 92 17.11 11.74 7.17
CA LYS A 92 15.90 12.56 7.01
C LYS A 92 16.26 14.00 6.66
N VAL A 93 15.47 14.62 5.80
CA VAL A 93 15.59 16.03 5.45
C VAL A 93 14.32 16.73 5.88
N PHE A 94 14.47 17.90 6.50
CA PHE A 94 13.34 18.74 6.88
C PHE A 94 13.31 20.01 6.02
N PHE A 95 12.23 20.25 5.32
CA PHE A 95 11.97 21.48 4.59
C PHE A 95 11.06 22.40 5.40
N SER A 96 11.58 23.55 5.80
CA SER A 96 10.81 24.55 6.54
C SER A 96 9.80 25.33 5.67
N ARG A 97 9.84 25.14 4.37
CA ARG A 97 8.97 25.79 3.38
C ARG A 97 8.71 24.83 2.22
N LYS A 98 7.63 25.09 1.49
CA LYS A 98 7.32 24.35 0.27
C LYS A 98 8.46 24.48 -0.74
N VAL A 99 8.93 23.35 -1.25
CA VAL A 99 9.90 23.26 -2.34
C VAL A 99 9.12 23.02 -3.62
N THR A 100 9.27 23.93 -4.59
CA THR A 100 8.64 23.83 -5.91
C THR A 100 9.72 23.78 -6.98
N GLY A 101 9.45 23.12 -8.09
CA GLY A 101 10.30 23.17 -9.28
C GLY A 101 11.31 22.04 -9.43
N THR A 102 11.10 20.93 -8.79
CA THR A 102 11.79 19.70 -9.17
C THR A 102 11.12 19.13 -10.41
N GLU A 103 11.75 19.32 -11.57
CA GLU A 103 11.37 18.66 -12.81
C GLU A 103 12.14 17.35 -12.93
N GLY A 104 11.46 16.27 -13.27
CA GLY A 104 12.08 15.01 -13.64
C GLY A 104 11.58 13.79 -12.89
N GLU A 105 12.09 12.63 -13.27
CA GLU A 105 11.85 11.31 -12.67
C GLU A 105 12.22 11.21 -11.19
N ASP A 106 12.94 12.20 -10.71
CA ASP A 106 13.38 12.33 -9.31
C ASP A 106 12.25 12.65 -8.34
N LEU A 107 11.09 12.98 -8.85
CA LEU A 107 9.86 12.91 -8.11
C LEU A 107 9.50 11.43 -7.94
N VAL A 108 10.32 10.80 -7.21
CA VAL A 108 10.01 9.50 -6.69
C VAL A 108 8.68 9.67 -5.99
N GLU A 109 7.66 9.15 -6.63
CA GLU A 109 6.24 9.28 -6.26
C GLU A 109 6.02 9.01 -4.77
N LYS A 110 6.94 8.24 -4.21
CA LYS A 110 6.96 7.72 -2.86
C LYS A 110 7.69 8.60 -1.83
N GLN A 111 8.50 9.56 -2.27
CA GLN A 111 9.26 10.46 -1.38
C GLN A 111 8.76 11.91 -1.41
N ASN A 112 7.64 12.17 -2.03
CA ASN A 112 7.17 13.50 -2.37
C ASN A 112 6.56 14.21 -1.15
N ALA A 113 7.42 14.81 -0.34
CA ALA A 113 7.01 15.81 0.63
C ALA A 113 7.44 17.20 0.14
N GLU A 114 6.48 18.08 -0.12
CA GLU A 114 6.76 19.45 -0.52
C GLU A 114 7.26 20.33 0.64
N SER A 115 7.02 19.89 1.87
CA SER A 115 7.44 20.57 3.09
C SER A 115 7.42 19.59 4.28
N GLY A 116 8.13 19.95 5.34
CA GLY A 116 8.24 19.13 6.55
C GLY A 116 9.37 18.11 6.49
N GLY A 117 9.27 17.06 7.26
CA GLY A 117 10.24 15.96 7.28
C GLY A 117 10.03 15.03 6.09
N MET A 118 11.12 14.59 5.47
CA MET A 118 11.13 13.64 4.38
C MET A 118 12.23 12.60 4.61
N PRO A 119 11.89 11.30 4.55
CA PRO A 119 12.90 10.25 4.55
C PRO A 119 13.65 10.29 3.22
N VAL A 120 14.95 10.08 3.25
CA VAL A 120 15.77 9.95 2.04
C VAL A 120 16.08 8.48 1.82
N VAL A 121 15.41 7.89 0.84
CA VAL A 121 15.65 6.51 0.43
C VAL A 121 16.58 6.53 -0.78
N SER A 122 17.85 6.24 -0.54
CA SER A 122 18.90 6.32 -1.57
C SER A 122 18.80 5.22 -2.64
N ASN A 123 18.12 4.13 -2.36
CA ASN A 123 17.95 3.01 -3.29
C ASN A 123 16.57 2.38 -3.11
N GLU A 124 15.56 2.96 -3.72
CA GLU A 124 14.18 2.48 -3.63
C GLU A 124 13.99 1.05 -4.13
N ALA A 125 14.66 0.69 -5.22
CA ALA A 125 14.53 -0.63 -5.80
C ALA A 125 14.96 -1.74 -4.84
N GLU A 126 15.95 -1.48 -3.99
CA GLU A 126 16.38 -2.41 -2.95
C GLU A 126 15.45 -2.34 -1.72
N VAL A 127 15.14 -1.14 -1.25
CA VAL A 127 14.33 -0.93 -0.02
C VAL A 127 12.92 -1.49 -0.18
N TYR A 128 12.31 -1.33 -1.35
CA TYR A 128 10.98 -1.87 -1.64
C TYR A 128 11.00 -3.29 -2.21
N GLY A 129 12.19 -3.90 -2.36
CA GLY A 129 12.33 -5.30 -2.73
C GLY A 129 12.27 -5.60 -4.24
N TYR A 130 12.08 -4.60 -5.11
CA TYR A 130 11.95 -4.83 -6.56
C TYR A 130 13.16 -5.54 -7.18
N THR A 131 14.38 -5.21 -6.74
CA THR A 131 15.58 -5.88 -7.23
C THR A 131 15.61 -7.35 -6.84
N ALA A 132 15.25 -7.67 -5.61
CA ALA A 132 15.22 -9.03 -5.10
C ALA A 132 14.12 -9.86 -5.79
N GLU A 133 12.93 -9.31 -5.92
CA GLU A 133 11.80 -9.92 -6.62
C GLU A 133 12.14 -10.25 -8.08
N ASN A 134 12.58 -9.25 -8.84
CA ASN A 134 12.94 -9.45 -10.26
C ASN A 134 14.06 -10.48 -10.43
N ARG A 135 15.08 -10.46 -9.56
CA ARG A 135 16.17 -11.45 -9.58
C ARG A 135 15.62 -12.85 -9.34
N HIS A 136 14.81 -13.03 -8.31
CA HIS A 136 14.20 -14.32 -7.98
C HIS A 136 13.37 -14.88 -9.13
N MET A 137 12.54 -14.03 -9.77
CA MET A 137 11.74 -14.42 -10.93
C MET A 137 12.62 -14.90 -12.09
N VAL A 138 13.64 -14.13 -12.46
CA VAL A 138 14.54 -14.50 -13.56
C VAL A 138 15.30 -15.80 -13.25
N GLU A 139 15.88 -15.94 -12.08
CA GLU A 139 16.60 -17.14 -11.65
C GLU A 139 15.70 -18.38 -11.65
N SER A 140 14.47 -18.23 -11.17
CA SER A 140 13.48 -19.33 -11.17
C SER A 140 13.14 -19.77 -12.59
N PHE A 141 12.88 -18.86 -13.51
CA PHE A 141 12.59 -19.20 -14.90
C PHE A 141 13.79 -19.82 -15.61
N LEU A 142 15.00 -19.30 -15.40
CA LEU A 142 16.22 -19.89 -15.97
C LEU A 142 16.46 -21.32 -15.44
N ALA A 143 16.10 -21.58 -14.19
CA ALA A 143 16.21 -22.90 -13.59
C ALA A 143 15.03 -23.85 -13.94
N GLY A 144 14.05 -23.39 -14.71
CA GLY A 144 12.81 -24.14 -15.00
C GLY A 144 11.99 -24.44 -13.76
N LYS A 145 12.09 -23.59 -12.73
CA LYS A 145 11.34 -23.70 -11.49
C LYS A 145 10.22 -22.67 -11.43
N ARG A 146 9.19 -23.00 -10.64
CA ARG A 146 8.15 -22.06 -10.29
C ARG A 146 8.73 -21.04 -9.28
N PRO A 147 8.54 -19.72 -9.48
CA PRO A 147 8.89 -18.72 -8.47
C PRO A 147 8.04 -18.90 -7.20
N GLU A 148 8.52 -18.37 -6.08
CA GLU A 148 7.78 -18.41 -4.81
C GLU A 148 6.42 -17.71 -4.92
N GLU A 149 6.42 -16.52 -5.53
CA GLU A 149 5.19 -15.81 -5.87
C GLU A 149 4.91 -15.94 -7.36
N ASN A 150 3.68 -16.22 -7.71
CA ASN A 150 3.26 -16.50 -9.07
C ASN A 150 1.80 -16.08 -9.31
N PHE A 151 1.26 -16.38 -10.50
CA PHE A 151 -0.10 -15.96 -10.86
C PHE A 151 -1.22 -16.63 -10.03
N ASP A 152 -0.98 -17.81 -9.46
CA ASP A 152 -2.00 -18.42 -8.60
C ASP A 152 -2.09 -17.67 -7.27
N ASP A 153 -0.95 -17.22 -6.73
CA ASP A 153 -0.90 -16.35 -5.54
C ASP A 153 -1.59 -15.01 -5.83
N GLY A 154 -1.33 -14.43 -7.01
CA GLY A 154 -2.00 -13.21 -7.47
C GLY A 154 -3.52 -13.39 -7.61
N LEU A 155 -3.98 -14.57 -8.02
CA LEU A 155 -5.41 -14.89 -8.09
C LEU A 155 -6.03 -14.97 -6.69
N GLU A 156 -5.36 -15.61 -5.72
CA GLU A 156 -5.82 -15.65 -4.33
C GLU A 156 -5.92 -14.24 -3.71
N VAL A 157 -4.93 -13.39 -3.96
CA VAL A 157 -4.99 -11.98 -3.53
C VAL A 157 -6.19 -11.27 -4.16
N THR A 158 -6.49 -11.54 -5.43
CA THR A 158 -7.65 -10.95 -6.11
C THR A 158 -8.97 -11.40 -5.47
N TYR A 159 -9.10 -12.68 -5.11
CA TYR A 159 -10.27 -13.17 -4.39
C TYR A 159 -10.44 -12.49 -3.03
N LEU A 160 -9.35 -12.30 -2.29
CA LEU A 160 -9.38 -11.57 -1.01
C LEU A 160 -9.81 -10.12 -1.17
N LEU A 161 -9.30 -9.42 -2.20
CA LEU A 161 -9.71 -8.06 -2.51
C LEU A 161 -11.21 -7.98 -2.83
N MET A 162 -11.71 -8.88 -3.67
CA MET A 162 -13.14 -8.93 -4.00
C MET A 162 -13.99 -9.25 -2.77
N ALA A 163 -13.57 -10.16 -1.92
CA ALA A 163 -14.25 -10.48 -0.67
C ALA A 163 -14.24 -9.31 0.31
N ALA A 164 -13.16 -8.50 0.33
CA ALA A 164 -13.09 -7.28 1.12
C ALA A 164 -14.14 -6.26 0.66
N TYR A 165 -14.24 -6.00 -0.64
CA TYR A 165 -15.29 -5.14 -1.19
C TYR A 165 -16.68 -5.65 -0.86
N MET A 166 -16.95 -6.94 -1.07
CA MET A 166 -18.23 -7.55 -0.70
C MET A 166 -18.54 -7.39 0.79
N SER A 167 -17.53 -7.55 1.66
CA SER A 167 -17.70 -7.36 3.10
C SER A 167 -18.07 -5.91 3.43
N ALA A 168 -17.37 -4.95 2.84
CA ALA A 168 -17.64 -3.53 3.05
C ALA A 168 -19.03 -3.12 2.55
N GLU A 169 -19.42 -3.57 1.35
CA GLU A 169 -20.74 -3.29 0.77
C GLU A 169 -21.89 -3.89 1.57
N GLN A 170 -21.72 -5.13 2.07
CA GLN A 170 -22.77 -5.85 2.77
C GLN A 170 -22.77 -5.62 4.28
N GLY A 171 -21.73 -4.95 4.83
CA GLY A 171 -21.57 -4.72 6.25
C GLY A 171 -21.48 -6.01 7.10
N LYS A 172 -20.91 -7.08 6.52
CA LYS A 172 -20.79 -8.38 7.18
C LYS A 172 -19.51 -9.13 6.79
N THR A 173 -19.12 -10.07 7.66
CA THR A 173 -18.02 -11.00 7.36
C THR A 173 -18.38 -11.89 6.18
N ILE A 174 -17.48 -12.03 5.22
CA ILE A 174 -17.54 -12.98 4.10
C ILE A 174 -16.69 -14.20 4.45
N LYS A 175 -17.16 -15.40 4.07
CA LYS A 175 -16.46 -16.67 4.28
C LYS A 175 -16.16 -17.35 2.97
#